data_85ecd4f05123c6e54353fae3bf3dcb22
#
_entry.id   85ecd4f05123c6e54353fae3bf3dcb22
#
_cell.length_a   1.000
_cell.length_b   1.000
_cell.length_c   1.000
_cell.angle_alpha   90.00
_cell.angle_beta   90.00
_cell.angle_gamma   90.00
#
_symmetry.space_group_name_H-M   'P 1'
#
loop_
_entity.id
_entity.type
_entity.pdbx_description
1 polymer ?
#
loop_
_entity_poly.entity_id
_entity_poly.type
_entity_poly.pdbx_seq_one_letter_code
_entity_poly.pdbx_strand_id
1 'polypeptide(L)'
;ERTPSSTSETQDSRKNDSPDDLTQETRTEPGTERPVRRLLTVLVGVPALLIVMLLCFLTPSLNSGAKDLPLAIAGPPQATNRVTSALEAKAPGSFKTTTYEQPDQARQAVKDRRAVGAIAVGANGITVMTASGAGTPYVQLLKGIGAGLEATGQHVTYEDLAPMTNEDPTGVTIASL
;
A
#
# COMPACT_ATOMS: atom_id res chain seq x y z
N GLU A 1 -72.29 -22.16 -83.83
CA GLU A 1 -73.27 -23.16 -83.47
C GLU A 1 -73.25 -23.42 -81.98
N ARG A 2 -74.29 -22.96 -81.39
CA ARG A 2 -74.87 -23.33 -80.09
C ARG A 2 -74.08 -23.03 -78.83
N THR A 3 -74.52 -21.95 -78.26
CA THR A 3 -74.87 -21.83 -76.86
C THR A 3 -75.72 -23.06 -76.39
N PRO A 4 -76.03 -23.24 -75.17
CA PRO A 4 -76.17 -22.25 -74.09
C PRO A 4 -75.85 -22.78 -72.67
N SER A 5 -76.09 -21.84 -71.76
CA SER A 5 -76.81 -21.97 -70.50
C SER A 5 -76.04 -22.56 -69.35
N SER A 6 -76.04 -21.94 -68.37
CA SER A 6 -76.91 -21.32 -67.41
C SER A 6 -76.58 -21.87 -66.03
N THR A 7 -76.73 -20.97 -65.19
CA THR A 7 -77.53 -21.08 -63.98
C THR A 7 -76.71 -21.44 -62.72
N SER A 8 -76.64 -20.39 -62.00
CA SER A 8 -77.19 -20.25 -60.67
C SER A 8 -76.67 -21.21 -59.64
N GLU A 9 -76.39 -20.61 -58.73
CA GLU A 9 -77.05 -20.39 -57.43
C GLU A 9 -76.37 -21.06 -56.27
N THR A 10 -76.37 -20.26 -55.34
CA THR A 10 -76.73 -20.52 -53.99
C THR A 10 -75.66 -20.91 -53.03
N GLN A 11 -75.44 -19.93 -52.25
CA GLN A 11 -75.47 -20.01 -50.80
C GLN A 11 -74.97 -21.32 -50.20
N ASP A 12 -73.98 -21.22 -49.38
CA ASP A 12 -74.26 -21.37 -47.95
C ASP A 12 -73.04 -20.98 -47.13
N SER A 13 -73.27 -19.97 -46.43
CA SER A 13 -72.93 -19.78 -45.05
C SER A 13 -72.46 -21.04 -44.38
N ARG A 14 -71.29 -20.97 -43.84
CA ARG A 14 -70.91 -21.46 -42.51
C ARG A 14 -69.44 -21.16 -42.33
N LYS A 15 -69.23 -20.08 -41.65
CA LYS A 15 -68.93 -20.14 -40.25
C LYS A 15 -67.93 -21.26 -39.93
N ASN A 16 -66.70 -20.95 -39.92
CA ASN A 16 -65.88 -21.59 -38.98
C ASN A 16 -64.91 -20.58 -38.37
N ASP A 17 -65.31 -20.25 -37.19
CA ASP A 17 -64.49 -19.75 -36.17
C ASP A 17 -63.16 -20.52 -36.17
N SER A 18 -62.17 -19.84 -36.40
CA SER A 18 -60.85 -20.20 -35.86
C SER A 18 -60.41 -19.07 -34.98
N PRO A 19 -60.37 -19.34 -33.70
CA PRO A 19 -59.89 -18.35 -32.77
C PRO A 19 -58.43 -18.10 -32.99
N ASP A 20 -58.12 -16.84 -33.20
CA ASP A 20 -57.06 -16.14 -32.51
C ASP A 20 -55.88 -17.02 -32.09
N ASP A 21 -54.95 -17.15 -32.97
CA ASP A 21 -53.56 -17.23 -32.52
C ASP A 21 -53.08 -15.79 -32.23
N LEU A 22 -53.66 -15.28 -31.17
CA LEU A 22 -53.04 -14.15 -30.47
C LEU A 22 -51.75 -14.67 -29.87
N THR A 23 -50.75 -14.74 -30.69
CA THR A 23 -49.41 -14.67 -30.20
C THR A 23 -49.30 -13.32 -29.50
N GLN A 24 -49.72 -13.33 -28.27
CA GLN A 24 -49.29 -12.35 -27.31
C GLN A 24 -47.79 -12.49 -27.27
N GLU A 25 -47.14 -11.69 -28.12
CA GLU A 25 -45.82 -11.22 -27.77
C GLU A 25 -45.98 -10.61 -26.39
N THR A 26 -45.66 -11.44 -25.43
CA THR A 26 -45.36 -11.00 -24.08
C THR A 26 -44.19 -10.07 -24.23
N ARG A 27 -44.53 -8.83 -24.53
CA ARG A 27 -43.63 -7.71 -24.39
C ARG A 27 -43.27 -7.69 -22.92
N THR A 28 -42.26 -8.47 -22.58
CA THR A 28 -41.59 -8.40 -21.30
C THR A 28 -41.04 -6.99 -21.24
N GLU A 29 -41.79 -6.13 -20.60
CA GLU A 29 -41.29 -4.83 -20.20
C GLU A 29 -39.96 -5.09 -19.51
N PRO A 30 -38.86 -4.44 -19.93
CA PRO A 30 -37.62 -4.55 -19.22
C PRO A 30 -37.82 -3.90 -17.85
N GLY A 31 -38.04 -4.76 -16.85
CA GLY A 31 -38.36 -4.34 -15.51
C GLY A 31 -37.35 -3.26 -15.08
N THR A 32 -37.91 -2.21 -14.53
CA THR A 32 -37.26 -1.03 -13.95
C THR A 32 -36.13 -1.41 -12.95
N GLU A 33 -36.07 -2.65 -12.57
CA GLU A 33 -35.08 -3.25 -11.69
C GLU A 33 -33.67 -3.35 -12.30
N ARG A 34 -33.56 -3.43 -13.63
CA ARG A 34 -32.27 -3.58 -14.32
C ARG A 34 -31.38 -2.33 -14.27
N PRO A 35 -31.92 -1.10 -14.46
CA PRO A 35 -31.10 0.10 -14.37
C PRO A 35 -30.64 0.37 -12.92
N VAL A 36 -31.49 0.14 -11.92
CA VAL A 36 -31.15 0.34 -10.50
C VAL A 36 -30.08 -0.66 -10.06
N ARG A 37 -30.19 -1.92 -10.47
CA ARG A 37 -29.19 -2.94 -10.15
C ARG A 37 -27.85 -2.64 -10.83
N ARG A 38 -27.86 -2.16 -12.07
CA ARG A 38 -26.64 -1.71 -12.77
C ARG A 38 -26.05 -0.48 -12.11
N LEU A 39 -26.87 0.48 -11.74
CA LEU A 39 -26.43 1.68 -11.02
C LEU A 39 -25.82 1.32 -9.67
N LEU A 40 -26.45 0.40 -8.93
CA LEU A 40 -25.93 -0.10 -7.65
C LEU A 40 -24.61 -0.85 -7.83
N THR A 41 -24.49 -1.67 -8.88
CA THR A 41 -23.25 -2.39 -9.20
C THR A 41 -22.11 -1.44 -9.53
N VAL A 42 -22.40 -0.37 -10.28
CA VAL A 42 -21.38 0.65 -10.59
C VAL A 42 -21.05 1.48 -9.35
N LEU A 43 -22.06 1.89 -8.57
CA LEU A 43 -21.88 2.71 -7.37
C LEU A 43 -21.06 2.01 -6.28
N VAL A 44 -21.21 0.69 -6.15
CA VAL A 44 -20.46 -0.11 -5.16
C VAL A 44 -19.24 -0.77 -5.78
N GLY A 45 -19.35 -1.23 -7.03
CA GLY A 45 -18.29 -1.96 -7.71
C GLY A 45 -17.05 -1.12 -8.02
N VAL A 46 -17.24 0.13 -8.46
CA VAL A 46 -16.13 1.03 -8.75
C VAL A 46 -15.33 1.40 -7.50
N PRO A 47 -15.95 1.82 -6.39
CA PRO A 47 -15.20 2.06 -5.15
C PRO A 47 -14.54 0.79 -4.61
N ALA A 48 -15.20 -0.35 -4.68
CA ALA A 48 -14.62 -1.62 -4.24
C ALA A 48 -13.39 -1.99 -5.06
N LEU A 49 -13.45 -1.82 -6.38
CA LEU A 49 -12.30 -2.04 -7.28
C LEU A 49 -11.14 -1.08 -6.96
N LEU A 50 -11.44 0.20 -6.71
CA LEU A 50 -10.44 1.20 -6.33
C LEU A 50 -9.79 0.84 -4.99
N ILE A 51 -10.58 0.39 -4.00
CA ILE A 51 -10.06 -0.06 -2.70
C ILE A 51 -9.14 -1.28 -2.89
N VAL A 52 -9.54 -2.27 -3.68
CA VAL A 52 -8.71 -3.45 -3.98
C VAL A 52 -7.42 -3.03 -4.68
N MET A 53 -7.50 -2.14 -5.66
CA MET A 53 -6.34 -1.63 -6.37
C MET A 53 -5.41 -0.84 -5.45
N LEU A 54 -5.98 -0.01 -4.57
CA LEU A 54 -5.24 0.73 -3.55
C LEU A 54 -4.54 -0.22 -2.58
N LEU A 55 -5.24 -1.23 -2.07
CA LEU A 55 -4.66 -2.26 -1.18
C LEU A 55 -3.56 -3.05 -1.88
N CYS A 56 -3.73 -3.38 -3.16
CA CYS A 56 -2.73 -4.08 -3.96
C CYS A 56 -1.43 -3.25 -4.12
N PHE A 57 -1.56 -1.92 -4.21
CA PHE A 57 -0.42 -1.00 -4.25
C PHE A 57 0.15 -0.70 -2.85
N LEU A 58 -0.71 -0.57 -1.84
CA LEU A 58 -0.25 -0.31 -0.47
C LEU A 58 0.46 -1.52 0.15
N THR A 59 -0.01 -2.74 -0.13
CA THR A 59 0.56 -3.95 0.48
C THR A 59 2.06 -4.12 0.18
N PRO A 60 2.56 -4.00 -1.07
CA PRO A 60 3.99 -4.01 -1.31
C PRO A 60 4.71 -2.79 -0.74
N SER A 61 4.07 -1.60 -0.74
CA SER A 61 4.68 -0.39 -0.16
C SER A 61 4.83 -0.48 1.35
N LEU A 62 3.87 -1.08 2.05
CA LEU A 62 3.94 -1.32 3.48
C LEU A 62 4.88 -2.49 3.83
N ASN A 63 5.01 -3.47 2.94
CA ASN A 63 5.93 -4.61 3.10
C ASN A 63 7.34 -4.38 2.54
N SER A 64 7.53 -3.33 1.73
CA SER A 64 8.84 -2.89 1.23
C SER A 64 9.61 -2.09 2.29
N GLY A 65 9.03 -1.91 3.47
CA GLY A 65 9.73 -1.39 4.63
C GLY A 65 11.01 -2.19 4.82
N ALA A 66 12.10 -1.46 5.09
CA ALA A 66 13.37 -2.05 5.38
C ALA A 66 13.20 -3.18 6.40
N LYS A 67 13.60 -4.39 6.04
CA LYS A 67 13.57 -5.56 6.93
C LYS A 67 14.99 -5.86 7.38
N ASP A 68 15.10 -6.25 8.63
CA ASP A 68 16.39 -6.67 9.22
C ASP A 68 17.52 -5.63 9.07
N LEU A 69 17.19 -4.32 9.11
CA LEU A 69 18.20 -3.29 9.07
C LEU A 69 19.11 -3.40 10.29
N PRO A 70 20.43 -3.59 10.10
CA PRO A 70 21.34 -3.69 11.23
C PRO A 70 21.46 -2.34 11.92
N LEU A 71 20.98 -2.27 13.16
CA LEU A 71 21.01 -1.08 14.01
C LEU A 71 21.83 -1.37 15.28
N ALA A 72 22.82 -0.53 15.55
CA ALA A 72 23.59 -0.62 16.78
C ALA A 72 22.91 0.18 17.91
N ILE A 73 22.80 -0.41 19.09
CA ILE A 73 22.28 0.29 20.28
C ILE A 73 23.32 0.19 21.38
N ALA A 74 23.75 1.32 21.94
CA ALA A 74 24.72 1.36 23.00
C ALA A 74 24.16 2.00 24.28
N GLY A 75 24.56 1.47 25.43
CA GLY A 75 24.20 2.01 26.73
C GLY A 75 23.93 0.95 27.78
N PRO A 76 23.44 1.37 28.94
CA PRO A 76 23.07 0.45 30.01
C PRO A 76 22.01 -0.57 29.56
N PRO A 77 22.07 -1.84 30.02
CA PRO A 77 21.16 -2.91 29.52
C PRO A 77 19.67 -2.57 29.64
N GLN A 78 19.28 -1.90 30.71
CA GLN A 78 17.89 -1.49 30.89
C GLN A 78 17.43 -0.45 29.85
N ALA A 79 18.30 0.47 29.47
CA ALA A 79 17.98 1.50 28.49
C ALA A 79 17.97 0.92 27.06
N THR A 80 18.95 0.08 26.74
CA THR A 80 19.00 -0.60 25.42
C THR A 80 17.79 -1.50 25.20
N ASN A 81 17.36 -2.26 26.21
CA ASN A 81 16.16 -3.09 26.16
C ASN A 81 14.89 -2.26 25.92
N ARG A 82 14.75 -1.10 26.56
CA ARG A 82 13.60 -0.20 26.34
C ARG A 82 13.56 0.31 24.91
N VAL A 83 14.71 0.76 24.37
CA VAL A 83 14.80 1.24 22.99
C VAL A 83 14.48 0.11 22.01
N THR A 84 15.06 -1.08 22.21
CA THR A 84 14.77 -2.25 21.36
C THR A 84 13.29 -2.62 21.38
N SER A 85 12.67 -2.68 22.56
CA SER A 85 11.24 -2.99 22.68
C SER A 85 10.35 -1.91 22.04
N ALA A 86 10.74 -0.64 22.15
CA ALA A 86 10.01 0.47 21.52
C ALA A 86 10.12 0.43 19.99
N LEU A 87 11.29 0.08 19.46
CA LEU A 87 11.51 -0.10 18.03
C LEU A 87 10.69 -1.27 17.48
N GLU A 88 10.71 -2.41 18.19
CA GLU A 88 9.95 -3.59 17.80
C GLU A 88 8.43 -3.35 17.86
N ALA A 89 7.95 -2.61 18.85
CA ALA A 89 6.55 -2.26 18.96
C ALA A 89 6.07 -1.31 17.84
N LYS A 90 6.95 -0.38 17.38
CA LYS A 90 6.61 0.61 16.34
C LYS A 90 6.85 0.10 14.93
N ALA A 91 7.84 -0.76 14.74
CA ALA A 91 8.27 -1.26 13.43
C ALA A 91 8.75 -2.72 13.55
N PRO A 92 7.82 -3.68 13.75
CA PRO A 92 8.16 -5.08 13.95
C PRO A 92 8.95 -5.64 12.76
N GLY A 93 10.08 -6.31 13.04
CA GLY A 93 10.93 -6.93 12.02
C GLY A 93 11.67 -5.97 11.09
N SER A 94 11.58 -4.66 11.33
CA SER A 94 12.31 -3.67 10.50
C SER A 94 13.78 -3.57 10.87
N PHE A 95 14.13 -3.85 12.11
CA PHE A 95 15.48 -3.67 12.64
C PHE A 95 16.03 -4.96 13.22
N LYS A 96 17.27 -5.26 12.85
CA LYS A 96 18.09 -6.24 13.54
C LYS A 96 19.02 -5.50 14.49
N THR A 97 18.64 -5.42 15.75
CA THR A 97 19.38 -4.67 16.76
C THR A 97 20.56 -5.46 17.30
N THR A 98 21.72 -4.79 17.41
CA THR A 98 22.91 -5.31 18.10
C THR A 98 23.24 -4.37 19.24
N THR A 99 23.32 -4.88 20.47
CA THR A 99 23.58 -4.08 21.67
C THR A 99 25.07 -4.05 21.98
N TYR A 100 25.53 -2.88 22.42
CA TYR A 100 26.90 -2.60 22.85
C TYR A 100 26.86 -1.92 24.22
N GLU A 101 27.89 -2.15 25.02
CA GLU A 101 27.99 -1.49 26.32
C GLU A 101 28.45 -0.03 26.22
N GLN A 102 29.28 0.27 25.22
CA GLN A 102 29.89 1.58 25.04
C GLN A 102 29.48 2.23 23.72
N PRO A 103 29.23 3.56 23.71
CA PRO A 103 28.90 4.32 22.50
C PRO A 103 29.93 4.19 21.39
N ASP A 104 31.24 4.11 21.75
CA ASP A 104 32.31 3.99 20.78
C ASP A 104 32.29 2.69 19.99
N GLN A 105 31.85 1.60 20.61
CA GLN A 105 31.67 0.32 19.91
C GLN A 105 30.55 0.41 18.88
N ALA A 106 29.42 1.05 19.22
CA ALA A 106 28.34 1.28 18.28
C ALA A 106 28.77 2.23 17.15
N ARG A 107 29.54 3.28 17.47
CA ARG A 107 30.13 4.19 16.47
C ARG A 107 31.01 3.43 15.50
N GLN A 108 31.88 2.54 16.01
CA GLN A 108 32.74 1.72 15.18
C GLN A 108 31.95 0.75 14.29
N ALA A 109 30.88 0.17 14.80
CA ALA A 109 29.99 -0.70 14.00
C ALA A 109 29.37 0.03 12.81
N VAL A 110 29.03 1.31 12.95
CA VAL A 110 28.55 2.15 11.84
C VAL A 110 29.68 2.45 10.84
N LYS A 111 30.87 2.84 11.32
CA LYS A 111 32.03 3.10 10.46
C LYS A 111 32.46 1.86 9.67
N ASP A 112 32.41 0.69 10.28
CA ASP A 112 32.70 -0.60 9.65
C ASP A 112 31.56 -1.13 8.77
N ARG A 113 30.48 -0.35 8.58
CA ARG A 113 29.29 -0.71 7.81
C ARG A 113 28.57 -1.99 8.32
N ARG A 114 28.78 -2.33 9.59
CA ARG A 114 28.07 -3.43 10.27
C ARG A 114 26.69 -3.00 10.76
N ALA A 115 26.47 -1.69 10.86
CA ALA A 115 25.18 -1.08 11.19
C ALA A 115 24.93 0.13 10.25
N VAL A 116 23.68 0.35 9.88
CA VAL A 116 23.26 1.52 9.07
C VAL A 116 23.19 2.79 9.89
N GLY A 117 23.17 2.65 11.21
CA GLY A 117 23.18 3.72 12.18
C GLY A 117 23.29 3.19 13.60
N ALA A 118 23.38 4.09 14.57
CA ALA A 118 23.45 3.72 15.96
C ALA A 118 22.63 4.67 16.85
N ILE A 119 22.15 4.14 17.98
CA ILE A 119 21.51 4.89 19.05
C ILE A 119 22.28 4.65 20.32
N ALA A 120 22.93 5.68 20.85
CA ALA A 120 23.63 5.61 22.13
C ALA A 120 22.80 6.29 23.22
N VAL A 121 22.52 5.57 24.30
CA VAL A 121 21.81 6.08 25.47
C VAL A 121 22.82 6.34 26.58
N GLY A 122 22.98 7.59 26.92
CA GLY A 122 23.90 8.04 27.98
C GLY A 122 23.19 8.80 29.09
N ALA A 123 23.98 9.23 30.09
CA ALA A 123 23.47 10.03 31.21
C ALA A 123 22.96 11.43 30.74
N ASN A 124 23.51 11.97 29.66
CA ASN A 124 23.19 13.30 29.14
C ASN A 124 22.11 13.28 28.04
N GLY A 125 21.51 12.14 27.76
CA GLY A 125 20.50 11.99 26.71
C GLY A 125 20.83 10.88 25.72
N ILE A 126 20.22 10.97 24.56
CA ILE A 126 20.34 9.99 23.49
C ILE A 126 21.10 10.60 22.32
N THR A 127 22.08 9.89 21.81
CA THR A 127 22.80 10.28 20.58
C THR A 127 22.38 9.34 19.45
N VAL A 128 21.81 9.91 18.40
CA VAL A 128 21.47 9.20 17.16
C VAL A 128 22.61 9.42 16.17
N MET A 129 23.29 8.34 15.82
CA MET A 129 24.42 8.33 14.91
C MET A 129 23.97 7.85 13.55
N THR A 130 24.18 8.66 12.54
CA THR A 130 23.85 8.38 11.14
C THR A 130 25.12 8.25 10.30
N ALA A 131 24.98 7.67 9.13
CA ALA A 131 26.00 7.67 8.10
C ALA A 131 25.33 8.14 6.80
N SER A 132 25.48 9.42 6.46
CA SER A 132 24.84 9.99 5.25
C SER A 132 25.30 9.29 3.98
N GLY A 133 26.53 8.79 3.94
CA GLY A 133 27.05 7.96 2.86
C GLY A 133 26.39 6.59 2.71
N ALA A 134 25.57 6.13 3.68
CA ALA A 134 24.78 4.90 3.55
C ALA A 134 23.48 5.10 2.77
N GLY A 135 23.09 6.34 2.51
CA GLY A 135 21.92 6.72 1.72
C GLY A 135 20.85 7.48 2.51
N THR A 136 20.26 8.44 1.83
CA THR A 136 19.25 9.36 2.37
C THR A 136 18.08 8.67 3.10
N PRO A 137 17.51 7.53 2.61
CA PRO A 137 16.39 6.87 3.28
C PRO A 137 16.70 6.45 4.72
N TYR A 138 17.90 5.94 4.96
CA TYR A 138 18.32 5.50 6.31
C TYR A 138 18.53 6.67 7.27
N VAL A 139 19.08 7.78 6.76
CA VAL A 139 19.23 9.02 7.53
C VAL A 139 17.87 9.56 7.94
N GLN A 140 16.91 9.61 7.03
CA GLN A 140 15.55 10.09 7.33
C GLN A 140 14.82 9.18 8.33
N LEU A 141 15.01 7.87 8.21
CA LEU A 141 14.45 6.89 9.14
C LEU A 141 14.99 7.11 10.56
N LEU A 142 16.33 7.25 10.71
CA LEU A 142 16.98 7.47 11.99
C LEU A 142 16.61 8.84 12.60
N LYS A 143 16.51 9.88 11.78
CA LYS A 143 16.00 11.20 12.22
C LYS A 143 14.55 11.10 12.71
N GLY A 144 13.70 10.33 12.03
CA GLY A 144 12.33 10.08 12.45
C GLY A 144 12.25 9.36 13.81
N ILE A 145 13.13 8.39 14.04
CA ILE A 145 13.27 7.73 15.35
C ILE A 145 13.70 8.73 16.42
N GLY A 146 14.72 9.54 16.14
CA GLY A 146 15.20 10.57 17.04
C GLY A 146 14.11 11.59 17.40
N ALA A 147 13.38 12.11 16.42
CA ALA A 147 12.26 13.02 16.65
C ALA A 147 11.14 12.36 17.50
N GLY A 148 10.90 11.07 17.31
CA GLY A 148 9.98 10.31 18.16
C GLY A 148 10.45 10.21 19.62
N LEU A 149 11.75 10.10 19.85
CA LEU A 149 12.36 10.11 21.20
C LEU A 149 12.31 11.51 21.81
N GLU A 150 12.59 12.56 21.05
CA GLU A 150 12.44 13.95 21.50
C GLU A 150 11.01 14.26 21.96
N ALA A 151 10.00 13.75 21.23
CA ALA A 151 8.59 13.92 21.59
C ALA A 151 8.24 13.27 22.96
N THR A 152 9.05 12.33 23.45
CA THR A 152 8.92 11.76 24.80
C THR A 152 9.70 12.52 25.87
N GLY A 153 10.21 13.70 25.56
CA GLY A 153 10.97 14.55 26.48
C GLY A 153 12.44 14.16 26.65
N GLN A 154 12.95 13.29 25.78
CA GLN A 154 14.37 12.92 25.80
C GLN A 154 15.20 13.97 25.04
N HIS A 155 16.38 14.31 25.59
CA HIS A 155 17.35 15.13 24.85
C HIS A 155 18.02 14.27 23.80
N VAL A 156 17.87 14.62 22.52
CA VAL A 156 18.45 13.88 21.41
C VAL A 156 19.49 14.73 20.69
N THR A 157 20.66 14.16 20.48
CA THR A 157 21.73 14.74 19.68
C THR A 157 21.95 13.90 18.43
N TYR A 158 22.20 14.56 17.31
CA TYR A 158 22.46 13.88 16.03
C TYR A 158 23.95 14.00 15.67
N GLU A 159 24.54 12.88 15.30
CA GLU A 159 25.95 12.81 14.87
C GLU A 159 26.00 12.10 13.51
N ASP A 160 26.64 12.70 12.51
CA ASP A 160 26.90 12.06 11.22
C ASP A 160 28.31 11.53 11.17
N LEU A 161 28.46 10.22 11.13
CA LEU A 161 29.76 9.52 11.19
C LEU A 161 30.43 9.36 9.82
N ALA A 162 29.69 9.52 8.73
CA ALA A 162 30.17 9.44 7.37
C ALA A 162 29.43 10.48 6.51
N PRO A 163 29.73 11.78 6.70
CA PRO A 163 29.11 12.82 5.91
C PRO A 163 29.48 12.65 4.44
N MET A 164 28.53 12.93 3.55
CA MET A 164 28.82 13.05 2.12
C MET A 164 29.79 14.20 1.90
N THR A 165 30.63 14.08 0.89
CA THR A 165 31.58 15.15 0.54
C THR A 165 30.80 16.36 0.01
N ASN A 166 31.30 17.57 0.27
CA ASN A 166 30.68 18.81 -0.22
C ASN A 166 30.63 18.88 -1.77
N GLU A 167 31.46 18.08 -2.44
CA GLU A 167 31.51 17.99 -3.91
C GLU A 167 30.44 17.09 -4.50
N ASP A 168 29.89 16.15 -3.72
CA ASP A 168 28.81 15.26 -4.14
C ASP A 168 27.81 15.01 -3.01
N PRO A 169 26.96 16.01 -2.70
CA PRO A 169 25.98 15.89 -1.61
C PRO A 169 24.87 14.87 -1.87
N THR A 170 24.77 14.33 -3.06
CA THR A 170 23.75 13.34 -3.45
C THR A 170 24.31 11.95 -3.73
N GLY A 171 25.65 11.79 -3.81
CA GLY A 171 26.30 10.50 -4.08
C GLY A 171 26.12 10.01 -5.52
N VAL A 172 25.74 10.88 -6.43
CA VAL A 172 25.38 10.50 -7.83
C VAL A 172 26.62 10.35 -8.71
N THR A 173 27.72 11.03 -8.36
CA THR A 173 28.93 11.05 -9.19
C THR A 173 29.63 9.70 -9.28
N ILE A 174 29.46 8.82 -8.28
CA ILE A 174 30.04 7.47 -8.28
C ILE A 174 29.31 6.53 -9.26
N ALA A 175 28.08 6.85 -9.64
CA ALA A 175 27.28 6.03 -10.55
C ALA A 175 27.58 6.29 -12.03
N SER A 176 28.45 7.25 -12.34
CA SER A 176 28.75 7.70 -13.72
C SER A 176 30.13 7.23 -14.23
N LEU A 177 30.82 6.36 -13.49
CA LEU A 177 32.06 5.68 -13.87
C LEU A 177 31.82 4.20 -14.13
#